data_f8005fceb0cf537a663dc1f0fb987b8f
#
_entry.id   f8005fceb0cf537a663dc1f0fb987b8f
#
_cell.length_a   1.000
_cell.length_b   1.000
_cell.length_c   1.000
_cell.angle_alpha   90.00
_cell.angle_beta   90.00
_cell.angle_gamma   90.00
#
_symmetry.space_group_name_H-M   'P 1'
#
loop_
_entity.id
_entity.type
_entity.pdbx_description
1 polymer ?
#
loop_
_entity_poly.entity_id
_entity_poly.type
_entity_poly.pdbx_seq_one_letter_code
_entity_poly.pdbx_strand_id
1 'polypeptide(L)'
;GLRGVLGAGTNRMNLYTVRKATQGLADYLNATDLPKKIAIAHDSRNNGELFTREAARVLAANGITACVSPRLEPTPVLSWAVRYLGCGAGVCITASHNPAKYNGYKVYGTDGCQITLEVADKILAAIEKVDCFDGVKLVDYEAGVQAAL
;
A
#
# COMPACT_ATOMS: atom_id res chain seq x y z
N GLY A 1 -1.70 -9.98 2.98
CA GLY A 1 -1.60 -8.65 3.60
C GLY A 1 -0.95 -8.69 4.96
N LEU A 2 -0.54 -7.55 5.47
CA LEU A 2 0.03 -7.39 6.81
C LEU A 2 -1.05 -7.01 7.81
N ARG A 3 -0.91 -7.47 9.05
CA ARG A 3 -1.74 -7.04 10.17
C ARG A 3 -0.96 -7.17 11.47
N GLY A 4 -0.94 -6.15 12.28
CA GLY A 4 -0.22 -6.18 13.55
C GLY A 4 -0.61 -5.05 14.49
N VAL A 5 -0.10 -5.14 15.70
CA VAL A 5 -0.21 -4.07 16.69
C VAL A 5 0.65 -2.89 16.23
N LEU A 6 0.13 -1.68 16.40
CA LEU A 6 0.90 -0.44 16.17
C LEU A 6 2.09 -0.36 17.13
N GLY A 7 3.25 0.00 16.62
CA GLY A 7 4.46 0.18 17.43
C GLY A 7 5.75 -0.21 16.69
N ALA A 8 6.87 0.03 17.35
CA ALA A 8 8.19 -0.32 16.84
C ALA A 8 8.41 -1.84 16.79
N GLY A 9 9.11 -2.31 15.77
CA GLY A 9 9.48 -3.70 15.58
C GLY A 9 9.03 -4.28 14.24
N THR A 10 9.73 -5.30 13.79
CA THR A 10 9.54 -5.93 12.46
C THR A 10 8.21 -6.67 12.30
N ASN A 11 7.61 -7.11 13.42
CA ASN A 11 6.32 -7.81 13.44
C ASN A 11 5.15 -6.88 13.82
N ARG A 12 5.33 -5.57 13.71
CA ARG A 12 4.34 -4.55 14.05
C ARG A 12 4.04 -3.65 12.87
N MET A 13 2.94 -2.91 12.98
CA MET A 13 2.58 -1.88 12.01
C MET A 13 3.24 -0.56 12.41
N ASN A 14 4.14 -0.08 11.56
CA ASN A 14 4.86 1.20 11.69
C ASN A 14 5.29 1.69 10.30
N LEU A 15 5.95 2.85 10.26
CA LEU A 15 6.42 3.44 9.00
C LEU A 15 7.36 2.50 8.23
N TYR A 16 8.28 1.85 8.92
CA TYR A 16 9.28 0.97 8.27
C TYR A 16 8.63 -0.26 7.63
N THR A 17 7.71 -0.92 8.34
CA THR A 17 7.02 -2.10 7.80
C THR A 17 6.08 -1.75 6.65
N VAL A 18 5.40 -0.60 6.71
CA VAL A 18 4.56 -0.10 5.60
C VAL A 18 5.42 0.28 4.39
N ARG A 19 6.51 1.00 4.60
CA ARG A 19 7.46 1.36 3.52
C ARG A 19 8.03 0.13 2.84
N LYS A 20 8.52 -0.82 3.62
CA LYS A 20 9.08 -2.08 3.11
C LYS A 20 8.05 -2.87 2.30
N ALA A 21 6.84 -3.03 2.81
CA ALA A 21 5.76 -3.71 2.11
C ALA A 21 5.39 -3.00 0.79
N THR A 22 5.36 -1.67 0.81
CA THR A 22 5.03 -0.87 -0.38
C THR A 22 6.15 -0.92 -1.41
N GLN A 23 7.41 -0.93 -1.00
CA GLN A 23 8.54 -1.10 -1.92
C GLN A 23 8.47 -2.47 -2.60
N GLY A 24 8.24 -3.56 -1.86
CA GLY A 24 8.09 -4.89 -2.45
C GLY A 24 6.88 -5.00 -3.39
N LEU A 25 5.76 -4.33 -3.07
CA LEU A 25 4.62 -4.24 -3.98
C LEU A 25 4.96 -3.46 -5.25
N ALA A 26 5.72 -2.37 -5.13
CA ALA A 26 6.19 -1.57 -6.26
C ALA A 26 7.14 -2.38 -7.16
N ASP A 27 8.08 -3.09 -6.57
CA ASP A 27 9.02 -3.96 -7.30
C ASP A 27 8.28 -5.08 -8.06
N TYR A 28 7.31 -5.72 -7.39
CA TYR A 28 6.45 -6.70 -8.04
C TYR A 28 5.67 -6.10 -9.22
N LEU A 29 4.99 -4.97 -9.01
CA LEU A 29 4.19 -4.34 -10.06
C LEU A 29 5.06 -3.90 -11.25
N ASN A 30 6.24 -3.35 -10.98
CA ASN A 30 7.17 -2.90 -12.02
C ASN A 30 7.75 -4.06 -12.84
N ALA A 31 7.77 -5.28 -12.29
CA ALA A 31 8.17 -6.50 -13.00
C ALA A 31 7.04 -7.14 -13.84
N THR A 32 5.85 -6.57 -13.84
CA THR A 32 4.68 -7.03 -14.60
C THR A 32 4.28 -6.04 -15.68
N ASP A 33 3.39 -6.46 -16.61
CA ASP A 33 2.79 -5.57 -17.61
C ASP A 33 1.52 -4.84 -17.08
N LEU A 34 1.20 -5.00 -15.81
CA LEU A 34 0.04 -4.35 -15.19
C LEU A 34 0.20 -2.82 -15.17
N PRO A 35 -0.91 -2.06 -15.14
CA PRO A 35 -0.87 -0.61 -15.04
C PRO A 35 -0.05 -0.13 -13.83
N LYS A 36 0.83 0.86 -14.02
CA LYS A 36 1.66 1.45 -12.96
C LYS A 36 0.87 2.49 -12.17
N LYS A 37 -0.26 2.05 -11.63
CA LYS A 37 -1.20 2.85 -10.87
C LYS A 37 -1.78 2.01 -9.72
N ILE A 38 -1.84 2.56 -8.53
CA ILE A 38 -2.38 1.91 -7.33
C ILE A 38 -3.37 2.84 -6.65
N ALA A 39 -4.58 2.34 -6.37
CA ALA A 39 -5.55 3.03 -5.52
C ALA A 39 -5.24 2.77 -4.05
N ILE A 40 -5.28 3.80 -3.20
CA ILE A 40 -5.06 3.68 -1.76
C ILE A 40 -6.22 4.30 -1.00
N ALA A 41 -6.76 3.55 -0.05
CA ALA A 41 -7.75 4.03 0.91
C ALA A 41 -7.43 3.56 2.32
N HIS A 42 -7.97 4.25 3.32
CA HIS A 42 -7.87 3.86 4.73
C HIS A 42 -9.19 4.08 5.46
N ASP A 43 -9.40 3.32 6.52
CA ASP A 43 -10.51 3.52 7.45
C ASP A 43 -10.14 4.48 8.59
N SER A 44 -10.98 4.56 9.62
CA SER A 44 -10.83 5.47 10.76
C SER A 44 -9.76 5.05 11.79
N ARG A 45 -8.96 4.03 11.50
CA ARG A 45 -7.94 3.54 12.43
C ARG A 45 -6.79 4.51 12.63
N ASN A 46 -6.18 4.44 13.83
CA ASN A 46 -5.00 5.22 14.16
C ASN A 46 -3.89 5.02 13.11
N ASN A 47 -3.23 6.10 12.73
CA ASN A 47 -2.16 6.15 11.73
C ASN A 47 -2.59 5.77 10.29
N GLY A 48 -3.88 5.65 9.99
CA GLY A 48 -4.36 5.32 8.64
C GLY A 48 -3.88 6.32 7.60
N GLU A 49 -4.10 7.61 7.84
CA GLU A 49 -3.63 8.68 6.97
C GLU A 49 -2.10 8.70 6.84
N LEU A 50 -1.38 8.58 7.96
CA LEU A 50 0.08 8.55 7.96
C LEU A 50 0.63 7.40 7.09
N PHE A 51 0.12 6.19 7.26
CA PHE A 51 0.54 5.04 6.47
C PHE A 51 0.17 5.17 5.00
N THR A 52 -0.97 5.77 4.70
CA THR A 52 -1.40 6.07 3.33
C THR A 52 -0.43 7.03 2.64
N ARG A 53 -0.05 8.12 3.31
CA ARG A 53 0.93 9.09 2.79
C ARG A 53 2.30 8.45 2.56
N GLU A 54 2.77 7.63 3.49
CA GLU A 54 4.05 6.92 3.36
C GLU A 54 4.03 5.92 2.18
N ALA A 55 2.95 5.15 2.03
CA ALA A 55 2.79 4.28 0.88
C ALA A 55 2.81 5.06 -0.44
N ALA A 56 2.11 6.19 -0.51
CA ALA A 56 2.10 7.05 -1.70
C ALA A 56 3.50 7.58 -2.06
N ARG A 57 4.30 7.98 -1.05
CA ARG A 57 5.69 8.44 -1.24
C ARG A 57 6.58 7.36 -1.85
N VAL A 58 6.46 6.13 -1.37
CA VAL A 58 7.22 4.98 -1.92
C VAL A 58 6.79 4.69 -3.36
N LEU A 59 5.49 4.66 -3.63
CA LEU A 59 4.97 4.39 -4.98
C LEU A 59 5.44 5.46 -5.97
N ALA A 60 5.31 6.73 -5.64
CA ALA A 60 5.76 7.84 -6.48
C ALA A 60 7.26 7.77 -6.77
N ALA A 61 8.10 7.43 -5.77
CA ALA A 61 9.53 7.26 -5.94
C ALA A 61 9.90 6.07 -6.87
N ASN A 62 8.97 5.14 -7.09
CA ASN A 62 9.14 3.99 -7.99
C ASN A 62 8.41 4.18 -9.34
N GLY A 63 7.96 5.38 -9.66
CA GLY A 63 7.29 5.70 -10.93
C GLY A 63 5.86 5.15 -11.02
N ILE A 64 5.21 4.87 -9.88
CA ILE A 64 3.85 4.36 -9.81
C ILE A 64 2.92 5.47 -9.32
N THR A 65 1.87 5.75 -10.08
CA THR A 65 0.84 6.73 -9.70
C THR A 65 0.03 6.22 -8.52
N ALA A 66 0.04 6.94 -7.41
CA ALA A 66 -0.78 6.65 -6.24
C ALA A 66 -2.09 7.47 -6.30
N CYS A 67 -3.22 6.79 -6.49
CA CYS A 67 -4.54 7.39 -6.40
C CYS A 67 -5.04 7.31 -4.95
N VAL A 68 -4.75 8.34 -4.17
CA VAL A 68 -5.07 8.39 -2.74
C VAL A 68 -6.47 8.95 -2.53
N SER A 69 -7.30 8.25 -1.74
CA SER A 69 -8.59 8.81 -1.32
C SER A 69 -8.36 10.02 -0.40
N PRO A 70 -9.05 11.16 -0.64
CA PRO A 70 -8.88 12.36 0.18
C PRO A 70 -9.54 12.26 1.56
N ARG A 71 -10.26 11.19 1.84
CA ARG A 71 -11.01 10.98 3.09
C ARG A 71 -11.06 9.50 3.48
N LEU A 72 -11.62 9.22 4.65
CA LEU A 72 -11.91 7.87 5.11
C LEU A 72 -12.86 7.18 4.14
N GLU A 73 -12.53 5.96 3.71
CA GLU A 73 -13.38 5.19 2.81
C GLU A 73 -13.47 3.73 3.27
N PRO A 74 -14.66 3.13 3.14
CA PRO A 74 -14.81 1.71 3.40
C PRO A 74 -14.18 0.87 2.28
N THR A 75 -13.78 -0.35 2.62
CA THR A 75 -13.14 -1.28 1.70
C THR A 75 -13.83 -1.46 0.35
N PRO A 76 -15.18 -1.51 0.24
CA PRO A 76 -15.86 -1.60 -1.05
C PRO A 76 -15.58 -0.43 -2.01
N VAL A 77 -15.35 0.77 -1.47
CA VAL A 77 -14.99 1.94 -2.29
C VAL A 77 -13.61 1.75 -2.91
N LEU A 78 -12.64 1.22 -2.16
CA LEU A 78 -11.33 0.89 -2.72
C LEU A 78 -11.47 -0.18 -3.84
N SER A 79 -12.19 -1.24 -3.59
CA SER A 79 -12.43 -2.29 -4.59
C SER A 79 -13.01 -1.74 -5.89
N TRP A 80 -13.99 -0.85 -5.79
CA TRP A 80 -14.57 -0.16 -6.92
C TRP A 80 -13.55 0.76 -7.62
N ALA A 81 -12.80 1.55 -6.83
CA ALA A 81 -11.82 2.50 -7.36
C ALA A 81 -10.72 1.81 -8.17
N VAL A 82 -10.22 0.66 -7.73
CA VAL A 82 -9.23 -0.12 -8.47
C VAL A 82 -9.70 -0.40 -9.90
N ARG A 83 -10.93 -0.85 -10.06
CA ARG A 83 -11.52 -1.16 -11.37
C ARG A 83 -11.84 0.10 -12.16
N TYR A 84 -12.48 1.08 -11.53
CA TYR A 84 -12.92 2.32 -12.18
C TYR A 84 -11.74 3.14 -12.71
N LEU A 85 -10.65 3.22 -11.95
CA LEU A 85 -9.44 3.97 -12.32
C LEU A 85 -8.47 3.17 -13.19
N GLY A 86 -8.74 1.90 -13.45
CA GLY A 86 -7.84 1.02 -14.20
C GLY A 86 -6.49 0.82 -13.49
N CYS A 87 -6.52 0.58 -12.19
CA CYS A 87 -5.31 0.37 -11.39
C CYS A 87 -4.74 -1.04 -11.57
N GLY A 88 -3.41 -1.18 -11.49
CA GLY A 88 -2.72 -2.47 -11.47
C GLY A 88 -2.86 -3.19 -10.12
N ALA A 89 -3.13 -2.44 -9.05
CA ALA A 89 -3.39 -2.97 -7.71
C ALA A 89 -4.14 -1.94 -6.86
N GLY A 90 -4.58 -2.35 -5.67
CA GLY A 90 -5.12 -1.49 -4.64
C GLY A 90 -4.53 -1.79 -3.27
N VAL A 91 -4.50 -0.80 -2.40
CA VAL A 91 -4.07 -0.93 -1.00
C VAL A 91 -5.13 -0.37 -0.08
N CYS A 92 -5.56 -1.16 0.90
CA CYS A 92 -6.44 -0.72 1.97
C CYS A 92 -5.71 -0.79 3.31
N ILE A 93 -5.56 0.37 3.96
CA ILE A 93 -4.99 0.47 5.30
C ILE A 93 -6.11 0.27 6.32
N THR A 94 -6.22 -0.95 6.82
CA THR A 94 -7.29 -1.37 7.75
C THR A 94 -6.92 -2.64 8.47
N ALA A 95 -7.42 -2.81 9.69
CA ALA A 95 -7.39 -4.07 10.41
C ALA A 95 -8.80 -4.66 10.62
N SER A 96 -9.78 -4.26 9.79
CA SER A 96 -11.16 -4.76 9.84
C SER A 96 -11.82 -4.53 11.22
N HIS A 97 -12.14 -5.60 11.93
CA HIS A 97 -12.79 -5.59 13.25
C HIS A 97 -11.83 -5.80 14.43
N ASN A 98 -10.53 -5.84 14.20
CA ASN A 98 -9.55 -5.98 15.29
C ASN A 98 -9.58 -4.75 16.22
N PRO A 99 -9.17 -4.89 17.50
CA PRO A 99 -9.07 -3.77 18.43
C PRO A 99 -8.28 -2.58 17.88
N ALA A 100 -8.53 -1.38 18.39
CA ALA A 100 -7.96 -0.12 17.90
C ALA A 100 -6.42 -0.06 17.90
N LYS A 101 -5.76 -0.87 18.73
CA LYS A 101 -4.30 -1.00 18.76
C LYS A 101 -3.70 -1.69 17.54
N TYR A 102 -4.53 -2.28 16.65
CA TYR A 102 -4.10 -2.92 15.42
C TYR A 102 -4.33 -2.00 14.23
N ASN A 103 -3.47 -2.13 13.23
CA ASN A 103 -3.72 -1.70 11.86
C ASN A 103 -3.23 -2.78 10.88
N GLY A 104 -3.44 -2.58 9.59
CA GLY A 104 -3.06 -3.56 8.59
C GLY A 104 -2.92 -2.93 7.20
N TYR A 105 -2.37 -3.74 6.29
CA TYR A 105 -2.07 -3.39 4.91
C TYR A 105 -2.59 -4.53 4.03
N LYS A 106 -3.71 -4.31 3.35
CA LYS A 106 -4.34 -5.30 2.47
C LYS A 106 -4.11 -4.92 1.02
N VAL A 107 -3.77 -5.90 0.19
CA VAL A 107 -3.53 -5.71 -1.24
C VAL A 107 -4.68 -6.30 -2.05
N TYR A 108 -5.11 -5.56 -3.08
CA TYR A 108 -6.18 -5.91 -4.02
C TYR A 108 -5.62 -6.01 -5.44
N GLY A 109 -6.12 -6.94 -6.21
CA GLY A 109 -5.78 -7.11 -7.62
C GLY A 109 -6.60 -6.19 -8.54
N THR A 110 -6.34 -6.29 -9.84
CA THR A 110 -7.02 -5.49 -10.89
C THR A 110 -8.53 -5.72 -10.96
N ASP A 111 -9.00 -6.87 -10.48
CA ASP A 111 -10.42 -7.24 -10.39
C ASP A 111 -11.14 -6.59 -9.19
N GLY A 112 -10.41 -5.88 -8.33
CA GLY A 112 -10.93 -5.27 -7.12
C GLY A 112 -11.15 -6.26 -5.97
N CYS A 113 -10.70 -7.51 -6.08
CA CYS A 113 -10.71 -8.50 -5.01
C CYS A 113 -9.37 -8.54 -4.28
N GLN A 114 -9.36 -9.05 -3.06
CA GLN A 114 -8.08 -9.34 -2.39
C GLN A 114 -7.28 -10.33 -3.24
N ILE A 115 -5.97 -10.11 -3.34
CA ILE A 115 -5.07 -10.95 -4.12
C ILE A 115 -5.12 -12.41 -3.68
N THR A 116 -4.93 -13.31 -4.66
CA THR A 116 -4.81 -14.75 -4.42
C THR A 116 -3.54 -15.08 -3.63
N LEU A 117 -3.46 -16.29 -3.07
CA LEU A 117 -2.26 -16.75 -2.37
C LEU A 117 -1.04 -16.75 -3.28
N GLU A 118 -1.19 -17.18 -4.53
CA GLU A 118 -0.09 -17.17 -5.52
C GLU A 118 0.50 -15.77 -5.74
N VAL A 119 -0.36 -14.76 -5.92
CA VAL A 119 0.08 -13.37 -6.08
C VAL A 119 0.68 -12.84 -4.77
N ALA A 120 0.08 -13.19 -3.63
CA ALA A 120 0.60 -12.81 -2.32
C ALA A 120 2.01 -13.35 -2.08
N ASP A 121 2.30 -14.59 -2.44
CA ASP A 121 3.62 -15.20 -2.32
C ASP A 121 4.66 -14.49 -3.20
N LYS A 122 4.30 -14.11 -4.43
CA LYS A 122 5.18 -13.33 -5.31
C LYS A 122 5.51 -11.96 -4.73
N ILE A 123 4.51 -11.27 -4.18
CA ILE A 123 4.72 -9.97 -3.52
C ILE A 123 5.55 -10.14 -2.25
N LEU A 124 5.28 -11.16 -1.44
CA LEU A 124 6.05 -11.46 -0.24
C LEU A 124 7.53 -11.72 -0.56
N ALA A 125 7.81 -12.52 -1.58
CA ALA A 125 9.17 -12.76 -2.06
C ALA A 125 9.89 -11.47 -2.50
N ALA A 126 9.16 -10.51 -3.08
CA ALA A 126 9.70 -9.19 -3.40
C ALA A 126 9.98 -8.38 -2.12
N ILE A 127 9.05 -8.39 -1.15
CA ILE A 127 9.21 -7.69 0.15
C ILE A 127 10.43 -8.21 0.92
N GLU A 128 10.66 -9.52 0.93
CA GLU A 128 11.78 -10.14 1.65
C GLU A 128 13.15 -9.67 1.15
N LYS A 129 13.26 -9.31 -0.13
CA LYS A 129 14.47 -8.79 -0.74
C LYS A 129 14.77 -7.33 -0.40
N VAL A 130 13.79 -6.59 0.13
CA VAL A 130 13.93 -5.17 0.46
C VAL A 130 14.60 -5.02 1.81
N ASP A 131 15.73 -4.31 1.86
CA ASP A 131 16.26 -3.79 3.11
C ASP A 131 15.35 -2.67 3.64
N CYS A 132 14.96 -2.74 4.91
CA CYS A 132 13.96 -1.82 5.45
C CYS A 132 14.50 -0.40 5.71
N PHE A 133 15.82 -0.22 5.72
CA PHE A 133 16.46 1.07 5.91
C PHE A 133 17.00 1.66 4.60
N ASP A 134 17.75 0.88 3.85
CA ASP A 134 18.46 1.36 2.65
C ASP A 134 17.81 0.94 1.34
N GLY A 135 16.90 -0.05 1.37
CA GLY A 135 16.25 -0.62 0.19
C GLY A 135 14.96 0.09 -0.25
N VAL A 136 14.48 1.07 0.49
CA VAL A 136 13.21 1.76 0.23
C VAL A 136 13.47 3.10 -0.44
N LYS A 137 12.87 3.31 -1.62
CA LYS A 137 12.88 4.60 -2.29
C LYS A 137 11.78 5.49 -1.74
N LEU A 138 12.10 6.74 -1.46
CA LEU A 138 11.16 7.74 -0.97
C LEU A 138 11.30 9.05 -1.74
N VAL A 139 10.18 9.72 -1.97
CA VAL A 139 10.11 11.09 -2.47
C VAL A 139 9.39 11.96 -1.44
N ASP A 140 9.61 13.25 -1.47
CA ASP A 140 8.77 14.18 -0.70
C ASP A 140 7.32 14.09 -1.17
N TYR A 141 6.36 14.12 -0.22
CA TYR A 141 4.95 13.89 -0.56
C TYR A 141 4.41 14.96 -1.50
N GLU A 142 4.69 16.23 -1.23
CA GLU A 142 4.20 17.34 -2.06
C GLU A 142 4.83 17.32 -3.46
N ALA A 143 6.11 16.97 -3.56
CA ALA A 143 6.77 16.77 -4.83
C ALA A 143 6.16 15.59 -5.61
N GLY A 144 5.81 14.52 -4.94
CA GLY A 144 5.12 13.36 -5.52
C GLY A 144 3.72 13.71 -6.04
N VAL A 145 2.97 14.51 -5.29
CA VAL A 145 1.64 15.01 -5.71
C VAL A 145 1.75 15.89 -6.95
N GLN A 146 2.72 16.81 -6.99
CA GLN A 146 2.91 17.69 -8.14
C GLN A 146 3.32 16.93 -9.42
N ALA A 147 4.09 15.86 -9.28
CA ALA A 147 4.50 15.04 -10.44
C ALA A 147 3.35 14.15 -10.97
N ALA A 148 2.27 13.96 -10.20
CA ALA A 148 1.11 13.14 -10.59
C ALA A 148 -0.04 13.94 -11.23
N LEU A 149 0.05 15.27 -11.24
CA LEU A 149 -0.86 16.18 -11.93
C LEU A 149 -0.33 16.47 -13.33
#